data_8a6ddb5fb41b378bf941f9356a9fb39e
#
_entry.id   8a6ddb5fb41b378bf941f9356a9fb39e
#
_cell.length_a   1.000
_cell.length_b   1.000
_cell.length_c   1.000
_cell.angle_alpha   90.00
_cell.angle_beta   90.00
_cell.angle_gamma   90.00
#
_symmetry.space_group_name_H-M   'P 1'
#
loop_
_entity.id
_entity.type
_entity.pdbx_description
1 polymer ?
#
loop_
_entity_poly.entity_id
_entity_poly.type
_entity_poly.pdbx_seq_one_letter_code
_entity_poly.pdbx_strand_id
1 'polypeptide(L)'
;MRRLALNLAIAATFVLGFANAGESAPGVKINNDTFDFGKVIQNATATHAFWIKSTGTETLNITGVEPGCGCTQMPLTDSSVAVGDSTPLQIIFSTKSVIGNVNKRPFIVTNAPQASAGMSIFAEILTDPESALPVVLRPARLDVSQFTVQPRRRGTFEIVNKSSEPLRIAPVDTVYKSFTIELPSKIGGGETVKGTIIVNKAAIEKSFRESFTFEVVGSESRDRYTLPIERIYRIKDTSTVNVTGGK
;
A
#
# COMPACT_ATOMS: atom_id res chain seq x y z
N MET A 1 -85.39 35.73 -23.48
CA MET A 1 -84.64 34.52 -23.10
C MET A 1 -83.27 34.60 -23.75
N ARG A 2 -82.24 35.09 -23.01
CA ARG A 2 -80.84 35.22 -23.48
C ARG A 2 -80.06 34.08 -22.90
N ARG A 3 -79.50 33.22 -23.77
CA ARG A 3 -78.59 32.14 -23.38
C ARG A 3 -77.17 32.69 -23.26
N LEU A 4 -76.59 32.68 -22.06
CA LEU A 4 -75.23 33.00 -21.81
C LEU A 4 -74.39 31.74 -22.14
N ALA A 5 -73.49 31.86 -23.13
CA ALA A 5 -72.50 30.83 -23.42
C ALA A 5 -71.25 31.10 -22.58
N LEU A 6 -70.92 30.14 -21.72
CA LEU A 6 -69.74 30.19 -20.87
C LEU A 6 -68.54 29.49 -21.57
N ASN A 7 -67.61 30.33 -22.06
CA ASN A 7 -66.35 29.83 -22.67
C ASN A 7 -65.37 29.45 -21.56
N LEU A 8 -65.09 28.15 -21.44
CA LEU A 8 -64.09 27.62 -20.56
C LEU A 8 -62.73 27.55 -21.29
N ALA A 9 -61.84 28.51 -21.04
CA ALA A 9 -60.47 28.50 -21.57
C ALA A 9 -59.61 27.57 -20.68
N ILE A 10 -59.21 26.43 -21.26
CA ILE A 10 -58.24 25.51 -20.62
C ILE A 10 -56.84 26.05 -20.88
N ALA A 11 -56.22 26.65 -19.89
CA ALA A 11 -54.80 27.01 -19.91
C ALA A 11 -53.96 25.77 -19.69
N ALA A 12 -53.36 25.22 -20.74
CA ALA A 12 -52.36 24.13 -20.64
C ALA A 12 -51.04 24.73 -20.14
N THR A 13 -50.75 24.56 -18.86
CA THR A 13 -49.45 24.88 -18.28
C THR A 13 -48.42 23.81 -18.73
N PHE A 14 -47.59 24.21 -19.68
CA PHE A 14 -46.43 23.42 -20.15
C PHE A 14 -45.32 23.55 -19.10
N VAL A 15 -45.19 22.54 -18.21
CA VAL A 15 -44.06 22.43 -17.27
C VAL A 15 -42.86 22.00 -18.06
N LEU A 16 -41.99 22.94 -18.44
CA LEU A 16 -40.63 22.64 -18.92
C LEU A 16 -39.84 22.04 -17.74
N GLY A 17 -39.75 20.74 -17.71
CA GLY A 17 -38.80 20.02 -16.86
C GLY A 17 -37.38 20.37 -17.32
N PHE A 18 -36.69 21.25 -16.60
CA PHE A 18 -35.25 21.38 -16.73
C PHE A 18 -34.62 20.05 -16.25
N ALA A 19 -34.31 19.17 -17.21
CA ALA A 19 -33.37 18.09 -16.95
C ALA A 19 -32.05 18.77 -16.61
N ASN A 20 -31.66 18.77 -15.31
CA ASN A 20 -30.29 19.06 -14.92
C ASN A 20 -29.44 17.96 -15.55
N ALA A 21 -28.87 18.19 -16.72
CA ALA A 21 -27.79 17.43 -17.25
C ALA A 21 -26.66 17.57 -16.21
N GLY A 22 -26.45 16.57 -15.39
CA GLY A 22 -25.32 16.52 -14.44
C GLY A 22 -24.08 16.86 -15.26
N GLU A 23 -23.31 17.83 -14.81
CA GLU A 23 -22.10 18.27 -15.49
C GLU A 23 -21.16 17.06 -15.58
N SER A 24 -20.75 16.70 -16.80
CA SER A 24 -19.84 15.59 -17.04
C SER A 24 -18.47 16.01 -16.54
N ALA A 25 -17.92 15.28 -15.56
CA ALA A 25 -16.63 15.59 -14.97
C ALA A 25 -15.93 14.32 -14.46
N PRO A 26 -14.59 14.30 -14.51
CA PRO A 26 -13.82 13.27 -13.83
C PRO A 26 -13.97 13.41 -12.32
N GLY A 27 -13.93 12.29 -11.60
CA GLY A 27 -13.98 12.25 -10.14
C GLY A 27 -12.91 11.30 -9.59
N VAL A 28 -12.34 11.64 -8.43
CA VAL A 28 -11.33 10.83 -7.77
C VAL A 28 -11.73 10.48 -6.34
N LYS A 29 -11.49 9.23 -5.96
CA LYS A 29 -11.58 8.76 -4.59
C LYS A 29 -10.39 7.86 -4.27
N ILE A 30 -9.76 8.05 -3.12
CA ILE A 30 -8.76 7.13 -2.59
C ILE A 30 -9.44 6.29 -1.52
N ASN A 31 -9.46 4.97 -1.73
CA ASN A 31 -10.01 4.05 -0.74
C ASN A 31 -9.00 3.89 0.40
N ASN A 32 -9.46 4.08 1.65
CA ASN A 32 -8.61 4.04 2.83
C ASN A 32 -7.38 4.95 2.65
N ASP A 33 -7.62 6.26 2.51
CA ASP A 33 -6.60 7.29 2.26
C ASP A 33 -5.56 7.46 3.39
N THR A 34 -5.66 6.65 4.42
CA THR A 34 -4.76 6.65 5.58
C THR A 34 -4.20 5.25 5.81
N PHE A 35 -2.87 5.17 5.95
CA PHE A 35 -2.19 3.94 6.31
C PHE A 35 -1.18 4.18 7.44
N ASP A 36 -1.23 3.31 8.45
CA ASP A 36 -0.27 3.30 9.54
C ASP A 36 0.63 2.05 9.44
N PHE A 37 1.92 2.28 9.22
CA PHE A 37 2.92 1.22 9.24
C PHE A 37 3.21 0.68 10.65
N GLY A 38 2.79 1.42 11.70
CA GLY A 38 3.14 1.11 13.06
C GLY A 38 4.65 1.18 13.30
N LYS A 39 5.18 0.23 14.05
CA LYS A 39 6.61 0.16 14.43
C LYS A 39 7.44 -0.40 13.28
N VAL A 40 8.40 0.40 12.81
CA VAL A 40 9.31 0.07 11.69
C VAL A 40 10.75 0.36 12.11
N ILE A 41 11.67 -0.55 11.80
CA ILE A 41 13.09 -0.30 12.06
C ILE A 41 13.67 0.77 11.14
N GLN A 42 14.61 1.57 11.63
CA GLN A 42 15.37 2.55 10.84
C GLN A 42 16.24 1.86 9.77
N ASN A 43 16.66 2.62 8.76
CA ASN A 43 17.48 2.15 7.62
C ASN A 43 16.81 1.04 6.81
N ALA A 44 15.49 1.12 6.61
CA ALA A 44 14.68 0.15 5.88
C ALA A 44 13.77 0.85 4.87
N THR A 45 12.99 0.04 4.15
CA THR A 45 11.93 0.51 3.24
C THR A 45 10.61 -0.10 3.65
N ALA A 46 9.62 0.75 3.88
CA ALA A 46 8.23 0.36 4.09
C ALA A 46 7.40 0.68 2.84
N THR A 47 6.48 -0.20 2.47
CA THR A 47 5.68 -0.04 1.25
C THR A 47 4.22 -0.32 1.49
N HIS A 48 3.36 0.47 0.85
CA HIS A 48 1.90 0.27 0.84
C HIS A 48 1.33 0.70 -0.51
N ALA A 49 0.22 0.12 -0.94
CA ALA A 49 -0.48 0.50 -2.15
C ALA A 49 -1.85 1.10 -1.82
N PHE A 50 -2.03 2.38 -2.13
CA PHE A 50 -3.34 3.02 -2.13
C PHE A 50 -4.08 2.73 -3.44
N TRP A 51 -5.39 2.53 -3.36
CA TRP A 51 -6.24 2.32 -4.54
C TRP A 51 -6.94 3.62 -4.90
N ILE A 52 -6.63 4.14 -6.09
CA ILE A 52 -7.23 5.34 -6.67
C ILE A 52 -8.36 4.90 -7.57
N LYS A 53 -9.58 5.30 -7.23
CA LYS A 53 -10.80 4.99 -7.98
C LYS A 53 -11.27 6.20 -8.78
N SER A 54 -11.59 5.98 -10.05
CA SER A 54 -12.34 6.92 -10.88
C SER A 54 -13.83 6.85 -10.53
N THR A 55 -14.40 7.96 -10.05
CA THR A 55 -15.80 8.04 -9.57
C THR A 55 -16.68 8.99 -10.36
N GLY A 56 -16.09 9.72 -11.30
CA GLY A 56 -16.82 10.65 -12.18
C GLY A 56 -17.46 9.97 -13.39
N THR A 57 -17.90 10.80 -14.32
CA THR A 57 -18.50 10.40 -15.61
C THR A 57 -17.51 10.47 -16.77
N GLU A 58 -16.29 10.99 -16.51
CA GLU A 58 -15.19 11.05 -17.46
C GLU A 58 -13.95 10.35 -16.95
N THR A 59 -13.01 10.04 -17.86
CA THR A 59 -11.73 9.42 -17.54
C THR A 59 -10.94 10.29 -16.56
N LEU A 60 -10.51 9.68 -15.46
CA LEU A 60 -9.62 10.31 -14.48
C LEU A 60 -8.18 10.24 -15.01
N ASN A 61 -7.52 11.39 -15.16
CA ASN A 61 -6.11 11.48 -15.47
C ASN A 61 -5.34 11.97 -14.25
N ILE A 62 -4.33 11.19 -13.81
CA ILE A 62 -3.39 11.57 -12.77
C ILE A 62 -2.23 12.29 -13.46
N THR A 63 -2.14 13.61 -13.27
CA THR A 63 -1.19 14.49 -13.96
C THR A 63 0.11 14.71 -13.18
N GLY A 64 0.10 14.36 -11.89
CA GLY A 64 1.28 14.50 -11.03
C GLY A 64 1.17 13.70 -9.74
N VAL A 65 2.33 13.45 -9.13
CA VAL A 65 2.45 12.82 -7.80
C VAL A 65 3.39 13.66 -6.95
N GLU A 66 2.98 13.96 -5.72
CA GLU A 66 3.70 14.81 -4.79
C GLU A 66 4.00 14.02 -3.50
N PRO A 67 5.21 13.45 -3.38
CA PRO A 67 5.58 12.61 -2.24
C PRO A 67 5.70 13.35 -0.90
N GLY A 68 5.82 14.68 -0.92
CA GLY A 68 5.93 15.54 0.26
C GLY A 68 7.30 15.52 0.95
N CYS A 69 8.22 14.59 0.60
CA CYS A 69 9.62 14.56 1.07
C CYS A 69 10.48 13.70 0.16
N GLY A 70 11.80 13.89 0.18
CA GLY A 70 12.77 13.01 -0.51
C GLY A 70 12.86 11.59 0.08
N CYS A 71 12.19 11.33 1.21
CA CYS A 71 12.12 10.04 1.87
C CYS A 71 10.98 9.14 1.35
N THR A 72 10.11 9.67 0.49
CA THR A 72 8.98 8.95 -0.10
C THR A 72 9.07 8.95 -1.62
N GLN A 73 8.75 7.83 -2.25
CA GLN A 73 8.60 7.70 -3.69
C GLN A 73 7.19 7.19 -4.00
N MET A 74 6.64 7.63 -5.12
CA MET A 74 5.28 7.29 -5.57
C MET A 74 5.32 6.89 -7.05
N PRO A 75 5.87 5.70 -7.40
CA PRO A 75 5.89 5.26 -8.79
C PRO A 75 4.44 5.07 -9.29
N LEU A 76 4.10 5.79 -10.35
CA LEU A 76 2.82 5.71 -11.02
C LEU A 76 2.94 4.75 -12.20
N THR A 77 2.12 3.71 -12.24
CA THR A 77 2.10 2.72 -13.33
C THR A 77 1.12 3.17 -14.41
N ASP A 78 -0.09 3.56 -14.00
CA ASP A 78 -1.16 3.99 -14.89
C ASP A 78 -1.60 5.40 -14.53
N SER A 79 -1.45 6.33 -15.47
CA SER A 79 -1.84 7.73 -15.30
C SER A 79 -3.27 8.02 -15.76
N SER A 80 -3.93 7.07 -16.43
CA SER A 80 -5.30 7.21 -16.95
C SER A 80 -6.16 6.07 -16.42
N VAL A 81 -7.24 6.42 -15.72
CA VAL A 81 -8.15 5.46 -15.07
C VAL A 81 -9.54 5.63 -15.68
N ALA A 82 -10.05 4.58 -16.33
CA ALA A 82 -11.37 4.60 -16.94
C ALA A 82 -12.47 4.78 -15.87
N VAL A 83 -13.62 5.27 -16.28
CA VAL A 83 -14.78 5.49 -15.40
C VAL A 83 -15.16 4.20 -14.67
N GLY A 84 -15.22 4.25 -13.33
CA GLY A 84 -15.55 3.13 -12.47
C GLY A 84 -14.37 2.22 -12.12
N ASP A 85 -13.25 2.29 -12.83
CA ASP A 85 -12.05 1.51 -12.60
C ASP A 85 -11.20 2.05 -11.45
N SER A 86 -10.18 1.28 -11.07
CA SER A 86 -9.21 1.65 -10.04
C SER A 86 -7.80 1.27 -10.44
N THR A 87 -6.81 2.07 -10.03
CA THR A 87 -5.39 1.78 -10.20
C THR A 87 -4.66 1.84 -8.85
N PRO A 88 -3.67 0.97 -8.60
CA PRO A 88 -2.85 1.05 -7.41
C PRO A 88 -1.77 2.13 -7.56
N LEU A 89 -1.60 2.95 -6.54
CA LEU A 89 -0.48 3.86 -6.38
C LEU A 89 0.41 3.37 -5.22
N GLN A 90 1.60 2.94 -5.54
CA GLN A 90 2.53 2.44 -4.53
C GLN A 90 3.23 3.60 -3.81
N ILE A 91 3.23 3.56 -2.49
CA ILE A 91 4.09 4.38 -1.63
C ILE A 91 5.30 3.55 -1.25
N ILE A 92 6.50 4.12 -1.45
CA ILE A 92 7.78 3.55 -1.03
C ILE A 92 8.41 4.55 -0.07
N PHE A 93 8.35 4.26 1.23
CA PHE A 93 8.84 5.10 2.30
C PHE A 93 10.18 4.59 2.83
N SER A 94 11.23 5.42 2.71
CA SER A 94 12.56 5.12 3.26
C SER A 94 12.69 5.67 4.68
N THR A 95 13.00 4.80 5.63
CA THR A 95 13.20 5.16 7.04
C THR A 95 14.64 5.57 7.36
N LYS A 96 15.51 5.70 6.33
CA LYS A 96 16.97 5.91 6.50
C LYS A 96 17.32 7.14 7.34
N SER A 97 16.65 8.27 7.11
CA SER A 97 16.97 9.56 7.73
C SER A 97 15.87 10.01 8.72
N VAL A 98 15.10 9.06 9.26
CA VAL A 98 13.95 9.36 10.10
C VAL A 98 14.01 8.54 11.39
N ILE A 99 13.60 9.13 12.51
CA ILE A 99 13.51 8.48 13.85
C ILE A 99 12.24 9.00 14.52
N GLY A 100 11.61 8.13 15.33
CA GLY A 100 10.41 8.45 16.09
C GLY A 100 9.15 8.55 15.24
N ASN A 101 8.16 9.28 15.74
CA ASN A 101 6.85 9.36 15.10
C ASN A 101 6.88 10.17 13.79
N VAL A 102 6.30 9.62 12.75
CA VAL A 102 6.24 10.17 11.41
C VAL A 102 4.78 10.33 10.99
N ASN A 103 4.48 11.49 10.43
CA ASN A 103 3.25 11.74 9.68
C ASN A 103 3.64 12.40 8.35
N LYS A 104 3.33 11.73 7.22
CA LYS A 104 3.55 12.24 5.86
C LYS A 104 2.22 12.34 5.13
N ARG A 105 2.08 13.36 4.29
CA ARG A 105 0.86 13.64 3.53
C ARG A 105 1.16 13.77 2.04
N PRO A 106 1.49 12.65 1.37
CA PRO A 106 1.61 12.65 -0.07
C PRO A 106 0.26 12.90 -0.73
N PHE A 107 0.26 13.44 -1.96
CA PHE A 107 -0.96 13.64 -2.72
C PHE A 107 -0.71 13.43 -4.21
N ILE A 108 -1.81 13.23 -4.94
CA ILE A 108 -1.83 13.20 -6.41
C ILE A 108 -2.50 14.46 -6.94
N VAL A 109 -2.07 14.88 -8.13
CA VAL A 109 -2.73 15.93 -8.93
C VAL A 109 -3.50 15.25 -10.04
N THR A 110 -4.73 15.72 -10.29
CA THR A 110 -5.62 15.10 -11.26
C THR A 110 -6.36 16.15 -12.09
N ASN A 111 -7.06 15.71 -13.14
CA ASN A 111 -7.98 16.53 -13.93
C ASN A 111 -9.39 16.65 -13.30
N ALA A 112 -9.62 16.08 -12.11
CA ALA A 112 -10.89 16.23 -11.40
C ALA A 112 -11.08 17.67 -10.88
N PRO A 113 -12.32 18.15 -10.67
CA PRO A 113 -12.60 19.52 -10.21
C PRO A 113 -11.86 19.89 -8.91
N GLN A 114 -11.67 18.95 -7.97
CA GLN A 114 -10.87 19.14 -6.76
C GLN A 114 -9.36 19.19 -7.01
N ALA A 115 -8.91 18.95 -8.24
CA ALA A 115 -7.52 19.00 -8.72
C ALA A 115 -6.52 18.11 -7.99
N SER A 116 -6.72 17.74 -6.72
CA SER A 116 -5.81 16.90 -5.93
C SER A 116 -6.55 15.97 -4.97
N ALA A 117 -5.92 14.83 -4.64
CA ALA A 117 -6.38 13.91 -3.61
C ALA A 117 -5.19 13.48 -2.74
N GLY A 118 -5.35 13.66 -1.43
CA GLY A 118 -4.30 13.42 -0.43
C GLY A 118 -4.40 12.03 0.19
N MET A 119 -3.26 11.56 0.70
CA MET A 119 -3.12 10.37 1.51
C MET A 119 -2.38 10.72 2.80
N SER A 120 -2.49 9.88 3.81
CA SER A 120 -1.73 10.04 5.06
C SER A 120 -1.01 8.74 5.38
N ILE A 121 0.28 8.81 5.68
CA ILE A 121 1.05 7.68 6.19
C ILE A 121 1.63 8.02 7.56
N PHE A 122 1.50 7.06 8.48
CA PHE A 122 2.03 7.14 9.83
C PHE A 122 3.03 6.01 10.05
N ALA A 123 4.01 6.24 10.91
CA ALA A 123 4.95 5.21 11.37
C ALA A 123 5.64 5.68 12.67
N GLU A 124 6.05 4.74 13.49
CA GLU A 124 7.02 4.93 14.57
C GLU A 124 8.35 4.28 14.18
N ILE A 125 9.37 5.10 13.92
CA ILE A 125 10.67 4.62 13.45
C ILE A 125 11.60 4.35 14.61
N LEU A 126 11.96 3.09 14.81
CA LEU A 126 12.77 2.59 15.91
C LEU A 126 14.23 2.42 15.48
N THR A 127 15.16 2.79 16.34
CA THR A 127 16.60 2.53 16.16
C THR A 127 17.02 1.19 16.79
N ASP A 128 16.31 0.77 17.82
CA ASP A 128 16.49 -0.54 18.48
C ASP A 128 15.28 -1.44 18.24
N PRO A 129 15.45 -2.58 17.55
CA PRO A 129 14.37 -3.54 17.32
C PRO A 129 13.72 -4.06 18.61
N GLU A 130 14.47 -4.19 19.69
CA GLU A 130 13.96 -4.71 20.96
C GLU A 130 13.02 -3.75 21.68
N SER A 131 12.99 -2.47 21.28
CA SER A 131 12.04 -1.48 21.80
C SER A 131 10.63 -1.60 21.19
N ALA A 132 10.41 -2.47 20.20
CA ALA A 132 9.12 -2.66 19.50
C ALA A 132 8.11 -3.46 20.34
N LEU A 133 7.83 -3.03 21.56
CA LEU A 133 6.90 -3.75 22.45
C LEU A 133 5.43 -3.56 22.05
N PRO A 134 4.53 -4.53 22.36
CA PRO A 134 4.81 -5.84 23.00
C PRO A 134 5.36 -6.91 22.07
N VAL A 135 5.50 -6.66 20.76
CA VAL A 135 5.97 -7.65 19.78
C VAL A 135 7.31 -7.24 19.20
N VAL A 136 8.26 -8.16 19.16
CA VAL A 136 9.58 -7.97 18.56
C VAL A 136 9.75 -8.90 17.37
N LEU A 137 10.25 -8.36 16.25
CA LEU A 137 10.54 -9.11 15.02
C LEU A 137 12.04 -9.43 14.92
N ARG A 138 12.39 -10.70 14.63
CA ARG A 138 13.77 -11.15 14.48
C ARG A 138 13.93 -12.00 13.21
N PRO A 139 14.72 -11.53 12.23
CA PRO A 139 15.35 -10.23 12.19
C PRO A 139 14.34 -9.10 11.97
N ALA A 140 14.66 -7.87 12.37
CA ALA A 140 13.83 -6.68 12.17
C ALA A 140 13.76 -6.23 10.68
N ARG A 141 14.59 -6.81 9.82
CA ARG A 141 14.56 -6.71 8.35
C ARG A 141 14.88 -8.09 7.80
N LEU A 142 14.07 -8.55 6.86
CA LEU A 142 14.25 -9.87 6.26
C LEU A 142 14.94 -9.75 4.90
N ASP A 143 16.11 -10.36 4.79
CA ASP A 143 16.84 -10.50 3.52
C ASP A 143 16.54 -11.87 2.91
N VAL A 144 15.97 -11.86 1.69
CA VAL A 144 15.72 -13.03 0.85
C VAL A 144 16.50 -12.98 -0.45
N SER A 145 17.65 -12.31 -0.45
CA SER A 145 18.51 -12.13 -1.62
C SER A 145 19.04 -13.46 -2.15
N GLN A 146 19.32 -13.48 -3.46
CA GLN A 146 19.81 -14.65 -4.18
C GLN A 146 21.03 -14.27 -5.02
N PHE A 147 22.15 -14.93 -4.72
CA PHE A 147 23.43 -14.72 -5.39
C PHE A 147 23.97 -16.01 -6.07
N THR A 148 23.21 -17.10 -5.97
CA THR A 148 23.54 -18.40 -6.54
C THR A 148 22.46 -18.89 -7.50
N VAL A 149 22.79 -19.87 -8.34
CA VAL A 149 21.84 -20.47 -9.29
C VAL A 149 20.69 -21.23 -8.60
N GLN A 150 20.89 -21.67 -7.34
CA GLN A 150 19.81 -22.30 -6.60
C GLN A 150 18.81 -21.27 -6.09
N PRO A 151 17.51 -21.40 -6.43
CA PRO A 151 16.51 -20.41 -6.05
C PRO A 151 16.27 -20.35 -4.55
N ARG A 152 16.52 -19.20 -3.94
CA ARG A 152 16.09 -18.91 -2.58
C ARG A 152 14.65 -18.39 -2.62
N ARG A 153 13.70 -19.25 -2.29
CA ARG A 153 12.26 -18.95 -2.35
C ARG A 153 11.65 -18.59 -1.01
N ARG A 154 12.28 -18.96 0.11
CA ARG A 154 11.72 -18.78 1.45
C ARG A 154 12.64 -17.93 2.31
N GLY A 155 12.03 -17.11 3.14
CA GLY A 155 12.66 -16.45 4.27
C GLY A 155 11.80 -16.61 5.51
N THR A 156 12.41 -16.93 6.65
CA THR A 156 11.73 -17.08 7.93
C THR A 156 12.10 -15.94 8.86
N PHE A 157 11.17 -15.54 9.71
CA PHE A 157 11.38 -14.58 10.78
C PHE A 157 10.65 -15.03 12.03
N GLU A 158 11.10 -14.56 13.15
CA GLU A 158 10.48 -14.84 14.45
C GLU A 158 9.65 -13.63 14.89
N ILE A 159 8.53 -13.93 15.53
CA ILE A 159 7.63 -12.98 16.17
C ILE A 159 7.62 -13.33 17.65
N VAL A 160 8.20 -12.45 18.46
CA VAL A 160 8.37 -12.65 19.91
C VAL A 160 7.33 -11.84 20.63
N ASN A 161 6.45 -12.48 21.37
CA ASN A 161 5.53 -11.82 22.29
C ASN A 161 6.26 -11.56 23.63
N LYS A 162 6.56 -10.30 23.93
CA LYS A 162 7.24 -9.91 25.17
C LYS A 162 6.27 -9.68 26.34
N SER A 163 4.96 -9.72 26.10
CA SER A 163 3.96 -9.62 27.15
C SER A 163 3.68 -10.97 27.82
N SER A 164 3.06 -10.95 28.98
CA SER A 164 2.57 -12.15 29.68
C SER A 164 1.29 -12.73 29.07
N GLU A 165 0.56 -11.89 28.29
CA GLU A 165 -0.74 -12.25 27.75
C GLU A 165 -0.63 -12.79 26.32
N PRO A 166 -1.50 -13.73 25.93
CA PRO A 166 -1.55 -14.21 24.55
C PRO A 166 -2.07 -13.09 23.62
N LEU A 167 -1.43 -12.96 22.47
CA LEU A 167 -1.78 -11.99 21.44
C LEU A 167 -2.39 -12.69 20.23
N ARG A 168 -3.37 -12.04 19.59
CA ARG A 168 -3.87 -12.41 18.27
C ARG A 168 -3.31 -11.43 17.27
N ILE A 169 -2.81 -11.92 16.14
CA ILE A 169 -2.24 -11.08 15.09
C ILE A 169 -2.94 -11.37 13.75
N ALA A 170 -3.04 -10.34 12.91
CA ALA A 170 -3.58 -10.46 11.57
C ALA A 170 -2.81 -9.58 10.59
N PRO A 171 -2.65 -9.99 9.32
CA PRO A 171 -2.11 -9.12 8.30
C PRO A 171 -3.04 -7.92 8.08
N VAL A 172 -2.46 -6.74 7.88
CA VAL A 172 -3.20 -5.52 7.52
C VAL A 172 -3.51 -5.54 6.02
N ASP A 173 -2.52 -5.88 5.20
CA ASP A 173 -2.68 -6.13 3.78
C ASP A 173 -2.62 -7.63 3.49
N THR A 174 -3.36 -8.10 2.50
CA THR A 174 -3.42 -9.52 2.12
C THR A 174 -2.83 -9.80 0.74
N VAL A 175 -2.54 -8.76 -0.03
CA VAL A 175 -2.03 -8.88 -1.40
C VAL A 175 -0.68 -8.18 -1.52
N TYR A 176 0.37 -8.97 -1.77
CA TYR A 176 1.72 -8.50 -2.01
C TYR A 176 2.16 -8.88 -3.41
N LYS A 177 2.91 -7.98 -4.07
CA LYS A 177 3.30 -8.17 -5.47
C LYS A 177 4.34 -9.28 -5.64
N SER A 178 5.34 -9.30 -4.75
CA SER A 178 6.54 -10.14 -4.94
C SER A 178 6.58 -11.39 -4.05
N PHE A 179 5.70 -11.51 -3.07
CA PHE A 179 5.69 -12.63 -2.14
C PHE A 179 4.28 -12.95 -1.61
N THR A 180 4.16 -14.09 -0.96
CA THR A 180 3.05 -14.44 -0.07
C THR A 180 3.59 -14.66 1.34
N ILE A 181 2.71 -14.64 2.35
CA ILE A 181 3.09 -14.80 3.74
C ILE A 181 2.30 -15.91 4.41
N GLU A 182 2.99 -16.72 5.21
CA GLU A 182 2.43 -17.63 6.19
C GLU A 182 2.64 -17.01 7.57
N LEU A 183 1.54 -16.55 8.20
CA LEU A 183 1.55 -15.86 9.49
C LEU A 183 0.73 -16.65 10.51
N PRO A 184 1.25 -16.96 11.70
CA PRO A 184 0.46 -17.48 12.82
C PRO A 184 -0.61 -16.46 13.23
N SER A 185 -1.79 -16.91 13.62
CA SER A 185 -2.87 -16.02 14.07
C SER A 185 -2.86 -15.75 15.58
N LYS A 186 -2.05 -16.50 16.35
CA LYS A 186 -1.97 -16.41 17.82
C LYS A 186 -0.55 -16.66 18.31
N ILE A 187 -0.17 -15.95 19.37
CA ILE A 187 1.14 -16.08 20.04
C ILE A 187 0.87 -16.08 21.54
N GLY A 188 1.30 -17.13 22.25
CA GLY A 188 1.20 -17.20 23.71
C GLY A 188 2.03 -16.13 24.42
N GLY A 189 1.73 -15.86 25.69
CA GLY A 189 2.51 -14.92 26.50
C GLY A 189 3.94 -15.41 26.64
N GLY A 190 4.93 -14.56 26.33
CA GLY A 190 6.35 -14.90 26.32
C GLY A 190 6.78 -15.86 25.21
N GLU A 191 5.88 -16.27 24.32
CA GLU A 191 6.17 -17.22 23.24
C GLU A 191 6.86 -16.56 22.05
N THR A 192 7.61 -17.39 21.30
CA THR A 192 8.18 -17.06 20.00
C THR A 192 7.60 -17.99 18.95
N VAL A 193 7.01 -17.41 17.91
CA VAL A 193 6.48 -18.13 16.76
C VAL A 193 7.19 -17.73 15.47
N LYS A 194 7.10 -18.56 14.43
CA LYS A 194 7.73 -18.28 13.13
C LYS A 194 6.71 -17.87 12.09
N GLY A 195 7.03 -16.79 11.37
CA GLY A 195 6.40 -16.43 10.11
C GLY A 195 7.30 -16.81 8.94
N THR A 196 6.71 -17.00 7.75
CA THR A 196 7.44 -17.36 6.53
C THR A 196 6.99 -16.48 5.37
N ILE A 197 7.98 -15.90 4.67
CA ILE A 197 7.78 -15.23 3.38
C ILE A 197 8.12 -16.22 2.28
N ILE A 198 7.25 -16.30 1.25
CA ILE A 198 7.44 -17.14 0.07
C ILE A 198 7.49 -16.24 -1.16
N VAL A 199 8.65 -16.15 -1.81
CA VAL A 199 8.84 -15.35 -3.02
C VAL A 199 7.99 -15.91 -4.16
N ASN A 200 7.15 -15.08 -4.77
CA ASN A 200 6.28 -15.46 -5.87
C ASN A 200 7.09 -15.86 -7.11
N LYS A 201 6.55 -16.77 -7.92
CA LYS A 201 7.20 -17.24 -9.15
C LYS A 201 7.59 -16.09 -10.08
N ALA A 202 6.75 -15.07 -10.22
CA ALA A 202 6.98 -13.89 -11.06
C ALA A 202 8.08 -12.95 -10.53
N ALA A 203 8.48 -13.07 -9.27
CA ALA A 203 9.48 -12.24 -8.60
C ALA A 203 10.80 -12.98 -8.29
N ILE A 204 10.89 -14.27 -8.63
CA ILE A 204 12.03 -15.11 -8.22
C ILE A 204 13.36 -14.62 -8.81
N GLU A 205 13.33 -14.06 -10.02
CA GLU A 205 14.47 -13.50 -10.74
C GLU A 205 14.48 -11.97 -10.76
N LYS A 206 13.82 -11.35 -9.76
CA LYS A 206 13.74 -9.90 -9.63
C LYS A 206 14.27 -9.45 -8.28
N SER A 207 14.91 -8.27 -8.29
CA SER A 207 15.18 -7.53 -7.06
C SER A 207 13.93 -6.75 -6.67
N PHE A 208 13.63 -6.69 -5.36
CA PHE A 208 12.55 -5.87 -4.83
C PHE A 208 12.86 -5.41 -3.41
N ARG A 209 12.21 -4.32 -3.01
CA ARG A 209 12.09 -3.85 -1.63
C ARG A 209 10.60 -3.63 -1.38
N GLU A 210 10.05 -4.44 -0.52
CA GLU A 210 8.65 -4.38 -0.09
C GLU A 210 8.59 -4.55 1.42
N SER A 211 7.41 -4.43 2.00
CA SER A 211 7.22 -4.68 3.42
C SER A 211 5.92 -5.43 3.66
N PHE A 212 5.84 -6.03 4.83
CA PHE A 212 4.67 -6.70 5.35
C PHE A 212 4.27 -6.04 6.66
N THR A 213 3.01 -5.66 6.79
CA THR A 213 2.44 -5.06 8.00
C THR A 213 1.37 -5.98 8.60
N PHE A 214 1.46 -6.21 9.91
CA PHE A 214 0.42 -6.90 10.67
C PHE A 214 0.05 -6.09 11.91
N GLU A 215 -1.11 -6.40 12.48
CA GLU A 215 -1.60 -5.74 13.69
C GLU A 215 -1.92 -6.76 14.80
N VAL A 216 -1.84 -6.30 16.04
CA VAL A 216 -2.36 -7.01 17.20
C VAL A 216 -3.86 -6.75 17.29
N VAL A 217 -4.66 -7.79 17.09
CA VAL A 217 -6.13 -7.69 17.03
C VAL A 217 -6.71 -7.53 18.43
N GLY A 218 -7.54 -6.49 18.60
CA GLY A 218 -8.24 -6.23 19.86
C GLY A 218 -7.43 -5.42 20.86
N SER A 219 -6.25 -4.91 20.51
CA SER A 219 -5.57 -3.90 21.32
C SER A 219 -6.22 -2.54 21.10
N GLU A 220 -6.38 -1.74 22.17
CA GLU A 220 -6.93 -0.39 22.08
C GLU A 220 -6.02 0.53 21.26
N SER A 221 -4.73 0.25 21.27
CA SER A 221 -3.68 1.05 20.62
C SER A 221 -3.47 0.73 19.13
N ARG A 222 -4.17 -0.27 18.57
CA ARG A 222 -3.95 -0.77 17.20
C ARG A 222 -2.46 -0.98 16.90
N ASP A 223 -1.77 -1.70 17.79
CA ASP A 223 -0.34 -1.95 17.65
C ASP A 223 -0.04 -2.65 16.32
N ARG A 224 0.64 -1.94 15.43
CA ARG A 224 1.07 -2.42 14.12
C ARG A 224 2.57 -2.57 14.06
N TYR A 225 3.00 -3.52 13.29
CA TYR A 225 4.41 -3.87 13.10
C TYR A 225 4.67 -4.12 11.62
N THR A 226 5.69 -3.47 11.10
CA THR A 226 6.08 -3.63 9.70
C THR A 226 7.44 -4.32 9.61
N LEU A 227 7.50 -5.44 8.90
CA LEU A 227 8.72 -6.15 8.54
C LEU A 227 9.14 -5.74 7.12
N PRO A 228 10.22 -4.97 6.98
CA PRO A 228 10.82 -4.70 5.68
C PRO A 228 11.46 -5.96 5.10
N ILE A 229 11.28 -6.17 3.79
CA ILE A 229 11.76 -7.34 3.06
C ILE A 229 12.56 -6.85 1.86
N GLU A 230 13.81 -7.29 1.78
CA GLU A 230 14.70 -6.98 0.66
C GLU A 230 15.10 -8.25 -0.08
N ARG A 231 15.08 -8.18 -1.39
CA ARG A 231 15.65 -9.17 -2.30
C ARG A 231 16.54 -8.48 -3.31
N ILE A 232 17.80 -8.86 -3.33
CA ILE A 232 18.74 -8.56 -4.42
C ILE A 232 18.90 -9.85 -5.22
N TYR A 233 18.53 -9.81 -6.49
CA TYR A 233 18.77 -10.90 -7.43
C TYR A 233 19.98 -10.55 -8.28
N ARG A 234 21.06 -11.32 -8.13
CA ARG A 234 22.28 -11.18 -8.90
C ARG A 234 22.99 -12.53 -9.00
N ILE A 235 22.84 -13.20 -10.13
CA ILE A 235 23.61 -14.40 -10.44
C ILE A 235 24.86 -13.97 -11.19
N LYS A 236 26.05 -14.30 -10.68
CA LYS A 236 27.28 -14.15 -11.47
C LYS A 236 27.31 -15.28 -12.47
N ASP A 237 27.31 -14.94 -13.76
CA ASP A 237 27.53 -15.90 -14.82
C ASP A 237 29.00 -16.35 -14.74
N THR A 238 29.22 -17.59 -14.35
CA THR A 238 30.55 -18.21 -14.26
C THR A 238 31.01 -18.78 -15.60
N SER A 239 30.26 -18.50 -16.69
CA SER A 239 30.53 -19.09 -18.02
C SER A 239 31.68 -18.42 -18.82
N THR A 240 32.41 -17.44 -18.27
CA THR A 240 33.58 -16.83 -18.93
C THR A 240 34.88 -17.01 -18.16
N VAL A 241 35.18 -18.23 -17.72
CA VAL A 241 36.58 -18.63 -17.53
C VAL A 241 37.06 -19.22 -18.84
N ASN A 242 37.45 -18.39 -19.77
CA ASN A 242 38.28 -18.82 -20.89
C ASN A 242 39.62 -19.31 -20.32
N VAL A 243 39.75 -20.62 -20.18
CA VAL A 243 41.03 -21.28 -20.04
C VAL A 243 41.68 -21.18 -21.41
N THR A 244 42.38 -20.08 -21.72
CA THR A 244 43.44 -20.08 -22.72
C THR A 244 44.62 -20.73 -22.05
N GLY A 245 44.63 -22.05 -22.09
CA GLY A 245 45.80 -22.86 -21.80
C GLY A 245 46.84 -22.63 -22.86
N GLY A 246 48.03 -22.29 -22.42
CA GLY A 246 49.22 -22.02 -23.23
C GLY A 246 49.70 -23.24 -24.01
N LYS A 247 50.44 -22.90 -24.98
CA LYS A 247 51.57 -23.72 -25.51
C LYS A 247 52.82 -23.02 -25.16
#